data_216e2d23d33078e0a016e4d8c279770c
#
_entry.id   216e2d23d33078e0a016e4d8c279770c
#
_cell.length_a   1.000
_cell.length_b   1.000
_cell.length_c   1.000
_cell.angle_alpha   90.00
_cell.angle_beta   90.00
_cell.angle_gamma   90.00
#
_symmetry.space_group_name_H-M   'P 1'
#
loop_
_entity.id
_entity.type
_entity.pdbx_description
1 polymer ?
#
loop_
_entity_poly.entity_id
_entity_poly.type
_entity_poly.pdbx_seq_one_letter_code
_entity_poly.pdbx_strand_id
1 'polypeptide(L)'
;KKVIAAAAGLMLVGTMVGSASADVSFGGDARARAYYQQNYDFGSVTVDEETGAVTRDREQDNFIASRVRIQARATAPGGAYAVGRALYGNGTWDGGNSGTADIDADKAYIGVPMGMTLLQAGRLPVDLLKSTAFFEQDVTKDGLQFDVMATDMATIGLWYFINYEARENGDNVDDNDISDYGIYADLKFGGDWGTRMGILYRDDQVDNDGRDDDGAFGGIEFAGPGGPLAISGAVAFDDRGEGDTGWGAFASAGMQFGATGVALEAGFTDAGFVTDGDYGFIMIGGGASITPYTIGSEGESNWWIGVPVSFAVSEMLTIGGNLVYIDMDEFGEGFEISGTLKYLISDGANVQWDIGYLAYSQGDSDDFEFGLDEEDSPFGTALTFNVSF
;
A
#
# COMPACT_ATOMS: atom_id res chain seq x y z
N LYS A 1 -19.21 1.56 -23.51
CA LYS A 1 -18.31 0.67 -24.29
C LYS A 1 -17.34 -0.10 -23.37
N LYS A 2 -16.74 0.53 -22.36
CA LYS A 2 -15.81 -0.12 -21.39
C LYS A 2 -16.53 -1.16 -20.50
N VAL A 3 -17.77 -0.87 -20.06
CA VAL A 3 -18.61 -1.81 -19.26
C VAL A 3 -18.92 -3.10 -20.04
N ILE A 4 -19.13 -2.97 -21.35
CA ILE A 4 -19.38 -4.11 -22.23
C ILE A 4 -18.11 -4.97 -22.40
N ALA A 5 -16.93 -4.35 -22.40
CA ALA A 5 -15.66 -5.08 -22.49
C ALA A 5 -15.33 -5.84 -21.20
N ALA A 6 -15.58 -5.24 -20.02
CA ALA A 6 -15.38 -5.91 -18.72
C ALA A 6 -16.39 -7.07 -18.52
N ALA A 7 -17.67 -6.84 -18.85
CA ALA A 7 -18.68 -7.89 -18.84
C ALA A 7 -18.41 -8.96 -19.91
N ALA A 8 -17.91 -8.58 -21.08
CA ALA A 8 -17.49 -9.53 -22.11
C ALA A 8 -16.25 -10.35 -21.70
N GLY A 9 -15.30 -9.75 -20.97
CA GLY A 9 -14.16 -10.47 -20.38
C GLY A 9 -14.60 -11.51 -19.35
N LEU A 10 -15.51 -11.15 -18.46
CA LEU A 10 -16.12 -12.08 -17.49
C LEU A 10 -16.97 -13.16 -18.17
N MET A 11 -17.70 -12.82 -19.24
CA MET A 11 -18.47 -13.79 -20.01
C MET A 11 -17.57 -14.69 -20.88
N LEU A 12 -16.43 -14.19 -21.38
CA LEU A 12 -15.48 -15.01 -22.16
C LEU A 12 -14.84 -16.11 -21.30
N VAL A 13 -14.57 -15.83 -20.04
CA VAL A 13 -14.13 -16.83 -19.06
C VAL A 13 -15.24 -17.91 -18.90
N GLY A 14 -16.50 -17.50 -18.87
CA GLY A 14 -17.65 -18.43 -18.78
C GLY A 14 -17.96 -19.22 -20.06
N THR A 15 -17.63 -18.71 -21.25
CA THR A 15 -17.95 -19.36 -22.53
C THR A 15 -16.85 -20.24 -23.11
N MET A 16 -15.60 -20.12 -22.63
CA MET A 16 -14.52 -21.06 -22.96
C MET A 16 -14.64 -22.42 -22.26
N VAL A 17 -15.67 -22.62 -21.45
CA VAL A 17 -15.98 -23.90 -20.79
C VAL A 17 -16.72 -24.82 -21.77
N GLY A 18 -16.12 -25.06 -22.92
CA GLY A 18 -16.51 -26.18 -23.80
C GLY A 18 -15.97 -27.50 -23.24
N SER A 19 -16.81 -28.27 -22.56
CA SER A 19 -16.64 -29.68 -22.19
C SER A 19 -15.53 -30.10 -21.21
N ALA A 20 -14.76 -29.21 -20.61
CA ALA A 20 -13.99 -29.48 -19.39
C ALA A 20 -14.71 -28.75 -18.24
N SER A 21 -15.15 -29.49 -17.22
CA SER A 21 -15.78 -28.89 -16.03
C SER A 21 -14.76 -28.05 -15.29
N ALA A 22 -14.66 -26.75 -15.62
CA ALA A 22 -13.84 -25.82 -14.84
C ALA A 22 -14.62 -25.42 -13.58
N ASP A 23 -13.97 -25.43 -12.44
CA ASP A 23 -14.51 -24.83 -11.23
C ASP A 23 -14.41 -23.32 -11.35
N VAL A 24 -15.54 -22.63 -11.20
CA VAL A 24 -15.59 -21.16 -11.21
C VAL A 24 -16.00 -20.69 -9.82
N SER A 25 -15.19 -19.84 -9.22
CA SER A 25 -15.50 -19.17 -7.97
C SER A 25 -15.58 -17.65 -8.16
N PHE A 26 -16.44 -17.04 -7.41
CA PHE A 26 -16.58 -15.59 -7.33
C PHE A 26 -16.30 -15.14 -5.90
N GLY A 27 -15.76 -13.95 -5.76
CA GLY A 27 -15.54 -13.29 -4.50
C GLY A 27 -15.36 -11.81 -4.73
N GLY A 28 -15.25 -11.05 -3.66
CA GLY A 28 -15.05 -9.63 -3.79
C GLY A 28 -15.11 -8.90 -2.46
N ASP A 29 -14.96 -7.59 -2.55
CA ASP A 29 -15.13 -6.69 -1.42
C ASP A 29 -15.78 -5.38 -1.86
N ALA A 30 -16.49 -4.77 -0.93
CA ALA A 30 -17.03 -3.43 -1.07
C ALA A 30 -16.67 -2.62 0.17
N ARG A 31 -16.28 -1.36 -0.05
CA ARG A 31 -15.93 -0.42 1.01
C ARG A 31 -16.57 0.94 0.73
N ALA A 32 -17.19 1.52 1.75
CA ALA A 32 -17.57 2.92 1.76
C ALA A 32 -16.96 3.56 3.01
N ARG A 33 -16.32 4.72 2.85
CA ARG A 33 -15.60 5.39 3.91
C ARG A 33 -15.93 6.88 3.90
N ALA A 34 -16.50 7.38 4.99
CA ALA A 34 -16.76 8.79 5.19
C ALA A 34 -15.63 9.40 6.01
N TYR A 35 -15.05 10.47 5.51
CA TYR A 35 -13.91 11.18 6.08
C TYR A 35 -14.29 12.55 6.58
N TYR A 36 -13.62 12.96 7.65
CA TYR A 36 -13.42 14.33 8.06
C TYR A 36 -11.93 14.53 8.34
N GLN A 37 -11.33 15.50 7.68
CA GLN A 37 -9.89 15.82 7.77
C GLN A 37 -9.76 17.31 8.01
N GLN A 38 -8.81 17.70 8.85
CA GLN A 38 -8.51 19.09 9.18
C GLN A 38 -7.01 19.26 9.30
N ASN A 39 -6.48 20.35 8.73
CA ASN A 39 -5.07 20.75 8.74
C ASN A 39 -4.11 19.69 8.17
N TYR A 40 -4.53 18.98 7.13
CA TYR A 40 -3.69 17.92 6.50
C TYR A 40 -2.56 18.49 5.65
N ASP A 41 -2.61 19.77 5.35
CA ASP A 41 -1.56 20.57 4.72
C ASP A 41 -0.51 21.10 5.72
N PHE A 42 -0.60 20.72 7.00
CA PHE A 42 0.26 21.19 8.09
C PHE A 42 0.31 22.72 8.24
N GLY A 43 -0.69 23.42 7.77
CA GLY A 43 -0.79 24.85 7.82
C GLY A 43 -0.06 25.56 6.68
N SER A 44 -0.12 24.98 5.48
CA SER A 44 0.49 25.61 4.28
C SER A 44 0.11 27.07 4.13
N VAL A 45 1.08 27.87 3.75
CA VAL A 45 0.95 29.32 3.63
C VAL A 45 1.06 29.72 2.17
N THR A 46 0.05 30.39 1.67
CA THR A 46 0.12 31.02 0.36
C THR A 46 0.48 32.49 0.52
N VAL A 47 1.61 32.89 -0.06
CA VAL A 47 2.02 34.30 -0.11
C VAL A 47 1.58 34.88 -1.45
N ASP A 48 0.75 35.91 -1.42
CA ASP A 48 0.39 36.66 -2.61
C ASP A 48 1.60 37.51 -3.04
N GLU A 49 2.20 37.18 -4.19
CA GLU A 49 3.43 37.79 -4.68
C GLU A 49 3.25 39.30 -5.01
N GLU A 50 2.01 39.78 -5.27
CA GLU A 50 1.77 41.19 -5.60
C GLU A 50 1.56 42.05 -4.33
N THR A 51 0.94 41.49 -3.31
CA THR A 51 0.56 42.24 -2.10
C THR A 51 1.40 41.93 -0.88
N GLY A 52 2.16 40.83 -0.90
CA GLY A 52 2.86 40.28 0.25
C GLY A 52 1.90 39.80 1.35
N ALA A 53 0.63 39.62 1.02
CA ALA A 53 -0.35 39.12 1.97
C ALA A 53 -0.16 37.62 2.18
N VAL A 54 -0.02 37.25 3.45
CA VAL A 54 0.11 35.87 3.89
C VAL A 54 -1.30 35.32 4.19
N THR A 55 -1.72 34.29 3.50
CA THR A 55 -2.98 33.61 3.75
C THR A 55 -2.68 32.20 4.23
N ARG A 56 -3.12 31.86 5.43
CA ARG A 56 -3.14 30.47 5.92
C ARG A 56 -4.35 29.78 5.36
N ASP A 57 -4.13 28.68 4.67
CA ASP A 57 -5.21 27.82 4.22
C ASP A 57 -5.44 26.76 5.30
N ARG A 58 -6.49 26.94 6.09
CA ARG A 58 -6.94 25.93 7.04
C ARG A 58 -7.87 24.98 6.31
N GLU A 59 -7.26 23.97 5.71
CA GLU A 59 -8.01 23.00 4.92
C GLU A 59 -8.87 22.09 5.80
N GLN A 60 -10.16 22.07 5.52
CA GLN A 60 -11.09 21.16 6.13
C GLN A 60 -11.81 20.40 5.02
N ASP A 61 -11.59 19.09 4.96
CA ASP A 61 -12.20 18.23 3.96
C ASP A 61 -13.22 17.25 4.55
N ASN A 62 -14.34 17.14 3.84
CA ASN A 62 -15.38 16.15 4.10
C ASN A 62 -15.71 15.43 2.82
N PHE A 63 -15.48 14.16 2.74
CA PHE A 63 -15.80 13.39 1.56
C PHE A 63 -16.13 11.93 1.88
N ILE A 64 -16.71 11.22 0.91
CA ILE A 64 -16.94 9.78 0.98
C ILE A 64 -16.16 9.14 -0.15
N ALA A 65 -15.29 8.17 0.17
CA ALA A 65 -14.68 7.32 -0.82
C ALA A 65 -15.38 5.96 -0.83
N SER A 66 -15.55 5.40 -2.03
CA SER A 66 -16.13 4.07 -2.17
C SER A 66 -15.36 3.23 -3.17
N ARG A 67 -15.33 1.92 -2.92
CA ARG A 67 -14.70 0.94 -3.79
C ARG A 67 -15.51 -0.35 -3.78
N VAL A 68 -15.71 -0.94 -4.94
CA VAL A 68 -16.24 -2.30 -5.08
C VAL A 68 -15.30 -3.10 -5.98
N ARG A 69 -14.85 -4.26 -5.53
CA ARG A 69 -14.03 -5.19 -6.31
C ARG A 69 -14.77 -6.51 -6.46
N ILE A 70 -14.87 -7.01 -7.66
CA ILE A 70 -15.46 -8.31 -7.96
C ILE A 70 -14.42 -9.15 -8.70
N GLN A 71 -14.09 -10.30 -8.13
CA GLN A 71 -13.11 -11.23 -8.69
C GLN A 71 -13.79 -12.51 -9.11
N ALA A 72 -13.40 -13.03 -10.28
CA ALA A 72 -13.72 -14.36 -10.74
C ALA A 72 -12.43 -15.18 -10.92
N ARG A 73 -12.47 -16.45 -10.55
CA ARG A 73 -11.41 -17.41 -10.80
C ARG A 73 -12.00 -18.66 -11.44
N ALA A 74 -11.47 -19.03 -12.59
CA ALA A 74 -11.79 -20.29 -13.27
C ALA A 74 -10.58 -21.22 -13.20
N THR A 75 -10.78 -22.45 -12.73
CA THR A 75 -9.70 -23.45 -12.59
C THR A 75 -10.04 -24.68 -13.42
N ALA A 76 -9.15 -25.03 -14.35
CA ALA A 76 -9.26 -26.23 -15.16
C ALA A 76 -8.89 -27.51 -14.36
N PRO A 77 -9.34 -28.71 -14.74
CA PRO A 77 -9.03 -29.96 -14.04
C PRO A 77 -7.54 -30.26 -13.90
N GLY A 78 -6.70 -29.73 -14.80
CA GLY A 78 -5.22 -29.82 -14.71
C GLY A 78 -4.57 -28.79 -13.79
N GLY A 79 -5.36 -27.98 -13.06
CA GLY A 79 -4.86 -26.97 -12.11
C GLY A 79 -4.50 -25.63 -12.76
N ALA A 80 -4.47 -25.50 -14.08
CA ALA A 80 -4.33 -24.21 -14.74
C ALA A 80 -5.54 -23.33 -14.43
N TYR A 81 -5.32 -22.02 -14.27
CA TYR A 81 -6.39 -21.11 -13.87
C TYR A 81 -6.29 -19.74 -14.55
N ALA A 82 -7.43 -19.07 -14.59
CA ALA A 82 -7.51 -17.67 -14.99
C ALA A 82 -8.17 -16.86 -13.86
N VAL A 83 -7.70 -15.66 -13.64
CA VAL A 83 -8.24 -14.71 -12.66
C VAL A 83 -8.55 -13.40 -13.36
N GLY A 84 -9.72 -12.84 -13.07
CA GLY A 84 -10.10 -11.49 -13.45
C GLY A 84 -10.71 -10.77 -12.26
N ARG A 85 -10.29 -9.54 -11.99
CA ARG A 85 -10.88 -8.66 -10.97
C ARG A 85 -11.27 -7.34 -11.61
N ALA A 86 -12.53 -6.96 -11.46
CA ALA A 86 -13.02 -5.65 -11.83
C ALA A 86 -13.10 -4.77 -10.58
N LEU A 87 -12.54 -3.57 -10.69
CA LEU A 87 -12.63 -2.49 -9.71
C LEU A 87 -13.67 -1.51 -10.21
N TYR A 88 -14.69 -1.22 -9.42
CA TYR A 88 -15.67 -0.18 -9.64
C TYR A 88 -15.64 0.83 -8.49
N GLY A 89 -15.61 2.10 -8.82
CA GLY A 89 -15.43 3.15 -7.83
C GLY A 89 -13.95 3.26 -7.47
N ASN A 90 -13.56 3.96 -6.66
CA ASN A 90 -12.38 4.62 -6.13
C ASN A 90 -12.64 6.13 -6.29
N GLY A 91 -13.94 6.46 -6.42
CA GLY A 91 -14.37 7.85 -6.56
C GLY A 91 -14.56 8.46 -5.18
N THR A 92 -14.16 9.71 -5.09
CA THR A 92 -14.44 10.58 -3.96
C THR A 92 -15.76 11.32 -4.21
N TRP A 93 -16.66 11.31 -3.24
CA TRP A 93 -17.94 12.04 -3.28
C TRP A 93 -17.86 13.18 -2.28
N ASP A 94 -17.64 14.37 -2.76
CA ASP A 94 -17.47 15.60 -1.99
C ASP A 94 -18.66 16.58 -2.09
N GLY A 95 -19.74 16.16 -2.77
CA GLY A 95 -20.92 16.99 -3.02
C GLY A 95 -20.78 17.90 -4.25
N GLY A 96 -19.62 17.94 -4.87
CA GLY A 96 -19.37 18.58 -6.16
C GLY A 96 -19.66 17.66 -7.35
N ASN A 97 -18.90 17.78 -8.40
CA ASN A 97 -18.97 16.84 -9.51
C ASN A 97 -18.32 15.51 -9.09
N SER A 98 -19.13 14.56 -8.66
CA SER A 98 -18.66 13.20 -8.45
C SER A 98 -17.89 12.74 -9.69
N GLY A 99 -16.62 12.47 -9.52
CA GLY A 99 -15.82 11.88 -10.58
C GLY A 99 -16.55 10.65 -11.12
N THR A 100 -16.58 10.50 -12.42
CA THR A 100 -17.20 9.33 -13.06
C THR A 100 -16.52 8.09 -12.51
N ALA A 101 -17.27 7.26 -11.78
CA ALA A 101 -16.77 5.98 -11.34
C ALA A 101 -16.37 5.17 -12.57
N ASP A 102 -15.08 4.96 -12.76
CA ASP A 102 -14.56 4.11 -13.83
C ASP A 102 -14.58 2.65 -13.39
N ILE A 103 -14.75 1.76 -14.36
CA ILE A 103 -14.55 0.33 -14.16
C ILE A 103 -13.23 -0.02 -14.77
N ASP A 104 -12.30 -0.45 -13.93
CA ASP A 104 -10.98 -0.91 -14.33
C ASP A 104 -10.83 -2.41 -14.09
N ALA A 105 -10.08 -3.09 -14.96
CA ALA A 105 -9.62 -4.44 -14.71
C ALA A 105 -8.26 -4.36 -14.01
N ASP A 106 -8.29 -4.44 -12.69
CA ASP A 106 -7.06 -4.32 -11.89
C ASP A 106 -6.29 -5.63 -11.74
N LYS A 107 -6.92 -6.80 -12.03
CA LYS A 107 -6.24 -8.09 -12.18
C LYS A 107 -6.79 -8.82 -13.41
N ALA A 108 -5.91 -9.34 -14.23
CA ALA A 108 -6.29 -10.15 -15.41
C ALA A 108 -5.11 -11.05 -15.81
N TYR A 109 -5.05 -12.25 -15.26
CA TYR A 109 -3.91 -13.14 -15.50
C TYR A 109 -4.30 -14.61 -15.55
N ILE A 110 -3.39 -15.40 -16.12
CA ILE A 110 -3.46 -16.87 -16.14
C ILE A 110 -2.31 -17.45 -15.30
N GLY A 111 -2.54 -18.61 -14.70
CA GLY A 111 -1.53 -19.39 -14.01
C GLY A 111 -1.52 -20.83 -14.46
N VAL A 112 -0.34 -21.34 -14.76
CA VAL A 112 -0.13 -22.71 -15.24
C VAL A 112 0.86 -23.43 -14.33
N PRO A 113 0.38 -24.34 -13.47
CA PRO A 113 1.27 -25.18 -12.67
C PRO A 113 1.94 -26.24 -13.55
N MET A 114 3.24 -26.41 -13.36
CA MET A 114 4.05 -27.37 -14.11
C MET A 114 4.96 -28.15 -13.12
N GLY A 115 4.37 -29.09 -12.39
CA GLY A 115 5.07 -29.84 -11.35
C GLY A 115 5.42 -28.94 -10.15
N MET A 116 6.72 -28.70 -9.92
CA MET A 116 7.21 -27.82 -8.86
C MET A 116 7.28 -26.34 -9.27
N THR A 117 6.82 -26.01 -10.47
CA THR A 117 6.87 -24.65 -10.99
C THR A 117 5.47 -24.10 -11.25
N LEU A 118 5.32 -22.78 -11.18
CA LEU A 118 4.12 -22.04 -11.55
C LEU A 118 4.53 -20.89 -12.48
N LEU A 119 3.98 -20.86 -13.67
CA LEU A 119 4.09 -19.72 -14.57
C LEU A 119 2.79 -18.90 -14.50
N GLN A 120 2.91 -17.61 -14.32
CA GLN A 120 1.80 -16.66 -14.35
C GLN A 120 2.09 -15.57 -15.38
N ALA A 121 1.04 -15.11 -16.08
CA ALA A 121 1.16 -14.10 -17.14
C ALA A 121 -0.09 -13.22 -17.19
N GLY A 122 0.11 -11.91 -17.37
CA GLY A 122 -0.94 -10.90 -17.47
C GLY A 122 -0.77 -9.80 -16.43
N ARG A 123 -1.87 -9.17 -15.99
CA ARG A 123 -1.88 -8.18 -14.90
C ARG A 123 -1.90 -8.89 -13.55
N LEU A 124 -0.72 -9.02 -12.97
CA LEU A 124 -0.42 -9.83 -11.80
C LEU A 124 -0.41 -9.00 -10.52
N PRO A 125 -0.87 -9.54 -9.38
CA PRO A 125 -0.55 -8.94 -8.08
C PRO A 125 0.94 -9.15 -7.79
N VAL A 126 1.59 -8.10 -7.33
CA VAL A 126 3.01 -8.09 -6.99
C VAL A 126 3.18 -7.57 -5.57
N ASP A 127 3.69 -8.43 -4.70
CA ASP A 127 4.05 -8.05 -3.35
C ASP A 127 5.57 -8.26 -3.22
N LEU A 128 6.35 -7.18 -3.27
CA LEU A 128 7.81 -7.27 -3.19
C LEU A 128 8.25 -7.83 -1.83
N LEU A 129 7.69 -7.28 -0.76
CA LEU A 129 7.70 -7.85 0.59
C LEU A 129 6.26 -8.22 0.97
N LYS A 130 6.07 -9.11 1.96
CA LYS A 130 4.73 -9.55 2.41
C LYS A 130 4.14 -8.65 3.48
N SER A 131 5.00 -7.93 4.20
CA SER A 131 4.54 -6.91 5.13
C SER A 131 4.12 -5.66 4.37
N THR A 132 3.18 -4.93 4.92
CA THR A 132 2.75 -3.63 4.40
C THR A 132 3.70 -2.49 4.80
N ALA A 133 4.81 -2.79 5.51
CA ALA A 133 5.63 -1.75 6.14
C ALA A 133 6.36 -0.83 5.14
N PHE A 134 7.00 -1.36 4.11
CA PHE A 134 7.80 -0.53 3.19
C PHE A 134 7.25 -0.43 1.77
N PHE A 135 6.51 -1.41 1.32
CA PHE A 135 5.98 -1.42 -0.04
C PHE A 135 4.48 -1.72 -0.01
N GLU A 136 3.72 -1.03 -0.83
CA GLU A 136 2.29 -1.26 -0.97
C GLU A 136 2.01 -2.70 -1.39
N GLN A 137 1.02 -3.31 -0.77
CA GLN A 137 0.52 -4.63 -1.15
C GLN A 137 -0.62 -4.52 -2.16
N ASP A 138 -0.85 -5.62 -2.88
CA ASP A 138 -1.89 -5.72 -3.91
C ASP A 138 -1.66 -4.78 -5.11
N VAL A 139 -0.43 -4.28 -5.27
CA VAL A 139 0.00 -3.58 -6.49
C VAL A 139 -0.11 -4.55 -7.66
N THR A 140 -0.59 -4.07 -8.78
CA THR A 140 -0.72 -4.90 -9.98
C THR A 140 0.18 -4.40 -11.09
N LYS A 141 0.90 -5.33 -11.73
CA LYS A 141 1.81 -5.05 -12.84
C LYS A 141 1.54 -6.00 -14.00
N ASP A 142 1.67 -5.50 -15.21
CA ASP A 142 1.56 -6.30 -16.43
C ASP A 142 2.87 -7.05 -16.69
N GLY A 143 2.83 -8.39 -16.82
CA GLY A 143 4.07 -9.13 -17.04
C GLY A 143 3.99 -10.63 -16.79
N LEU A 144 5.12 -11.18 -16.38
CA LEU A 144 5.35 -12.59 -16.14
C LEU A 144 5.92 -12.83 -14.74
N GLN A 145 5.46 -13.90 -14.11
CA GLN A 145 6.05 -14.43 -12.88
C GLN A 145 6.29 -15.92 -13.06
N PHE A 146 7.48 -16.36 -12.66
CA PHE A 146 7.86 -17.76 -12.69
C PHE A 146 8.36 -18.20 -11.33
N ASP A 147 7.61 -19.08 -10.67
CA ASP A 147 7.92 -19.58 -9.33
C ASP A 147 8.42 -21.01 -9.39
N VAL A 148 9.45 -21.30 -8.61
CA VAL A 148 9.98 -22.64 -8.36
C VAL A 148 9.83 -22.98 -6.89
N MET A 149 8.99 -23.92 -6.56
CA MET A 149 8.90 -24.51 -5.22
C MET A 149 10.05 -25.49 -5.03
N ALA A 150 11.22 -24.97 -4.63
CA ALA A 150 12.44 -25.79 -4.50
C ALA A 150 12.28 -26.85 -3.39
N THR A 151 11.53 -26.53 -2.34
CA THR A 151 11.13 -27.44 -1.25
C THR A 151 9.80 -26.94 -0.67
N ASP A 152 9.20 -27.68 0.26
CA ASP A 152 8.03 -27.22 1.03
C ASP A 152 8.35 -25.96 1.90
N MET A 153 9.64 -25.66 2.06
CA MET A 153 10.14 -24.56 2.89
C MET A 153 10.71 -23.41 2.07
N ALA A 154 10.85 -23.55 0.75
CA ALA A 154 11.50 -22.56 -0.09
C ALA A 154 10.83 -22.42 -1.46
N THR A 155 10.44 -21.21 -1.79
CA THR A 155 10.00 -20.80 -3.12
C THR A 155 10.94 -19.72 -3.63
N ILE A 156 11.40 -19.84 -4.87
CA ILE A 156 12.17 -18.81 -5.57
C ILE A 156 11.37 -18.38 -6.78
N GLY A 157 11.20 -17.09 -6.96
CA GLY A 157 10.45 -16.53 -8.07
C GLY A 157 11.27 -15.55 -8.88
N LEU A 158 10.95 -15.47 -10.16
CA LEU A 158 11.49 -14.49 -11.11
C LEU A 158 10.33 -13.64 -11.61
N TRP A 159 10.57 -12.34 -11.78
CA TRP A 159 9.63 -11.36 -12.30
C TRP A 159 10.17 -10.67 -13.55
N TYR A 160 9.26 -10.41 -14.46
CA TYR A 160 9.42 -9.46 -15.55
C TYR A 160 8.14 -8.65 -15.67
N PHE A 161 8.21 -7.34 -15.53
CA PHE A 161 7.05 -6.45 -15.61
C PHE A 161 7.31 -5.33 -16.60
N ILE A 162 6.26 -4.97 -17.32
CA ILE A 162 6.20 -3.82 -18.21
C ILE A 162 5.44 -2.73 -17.47
N ASN A 163 6.12 -1.65 -17.09
CA ASN A 163 5.48 -0.51 -16.42
C ASN A 163 4.94 0.49 -17.43
N TYR A 164 5.69 0.71 -18.51
CA TYR A 164 5.31 1.58 -19.59
C TYR A 164 5.87 1.04 -20.90
N GLU A 165 5.09 1.10 -21.96
CA GLU A 165 5.50 0.75 -23.33
C GLU A 165 5.10 1.92 -24.25
N ALA A 166 6.08 2.59 -24.83
CA ALA A 166 5.87 3.62 -25.83
C ALA A 166 5.39 2.97 -27.12
N ARG A 167 4.09 3.03 -27.41
CA ARG A 167 3.55 2.53 -28.68
C ARG A 167 3.90 3.50 -29.79
N GLU A 168 4.63 3.02 -30.77
CA GLU A 168 4.90 3.72 -32.02
C GLU A 168 3.58 4.22 -32.68
N ASN A 169 3.39 5.52 -32.73
CA ASN A 169 2.48 6.14 -33.69
C ASN A 169 3.29 6.67 -34.90
N GLY A 170 4.07 5.77 -35.52
CA GLY A 170 4.46 5.91 -36.91
C GLY A 170 5.66 6.80 -37.28
N ASP A 171 6.30 7.51 -36.37
CA ASP A 171 7.50 8.30 -36.67
C ASP A 171 8.53 8.14 -35.53
N ASN A 172 9.64 7.43 -35.84
CA ASN A 172 10.92 7.38 -35.10
C ASN A 172 10.79 7.75 -33.61
N VAL A 173 10.21 6.88 -32.83
CA VAL A 173 10.19 7.07 -31.38
C VAL A 173 11.36 6.28 -30.83
N ASP A 174 12.23 6.98 -30.17
CA ASP A 174 13.28 6.44 -29.34
C ASP A 174 12.64 5.45 -28.33
N ASP A 175 13.36 4.42 -27.96
CA ASP A 175 12.94 3.38 -27.03
C ASP A 175 12.64 4.03 -25.67
N ASN A 176 11.35 4.30 -25.38
CA ASN A 176 10.87 4.94 -24.15
C ASN A 176 10.11 3.92 -23.31
N ASP A 177 10.71 2.76 -23.06
CA ASP A 177 10.10 1.67 -22.33
C ASP A 177 10.59 1.67 -20.87
N ILE A 178 9.71 1.34 -19.93
CA ILE A 178 10.06 1.09 -18.53
C ILE A 178 9.74 -0.35 -18.21
N SER A 179 10.75 -1.12 -17.84
CA SER A 179 10.63 -2.52 -17.47
C SER A 179 11.27 -2.81 -16.12
N ASP A 180 10.61 -3.65 -15.30
CA ASP A 180 11.18 -4.14 -14.06
C ASP A 180 11.55 -5.63 -14.19
N TYR A 181 12.74 -5.99 -13.77
CA TYR A 181 13.24 -7.35 -13.68
C TYR A 181 13.51 -7.70 -12.23
N GLY A 182 13.05 -8.85 -11.76
CA GLY A 182 13.22 -9.16 -10.35
C GLY A 182 13.39 -10.62 -10.01
N ILE A 183 13.88 -10.81 -8.79
CA ILE A 183 13.96 -12.12 -8.15
C ILE A 183 13.49 -11.99 -6.71
N TYR A 184 12.79 -13.02 -6.23
CA TYR A 184 12.47 -13.12 -4.82
C TYR A 184 12.66 -14.53 -4.29
N ALA A 185 12.77 -14.63 -2.98
CA ALA A 185 12.75 -15.91 -2.28
C ALA A 185 11.85 -15.82 -1.03
N ASP A 186 10.94 -16.80 -0.91
CA ASP A 186 10.19 -17.09 0.30
C ASP A 186 10.79 -18.27 1.00
N LEU A 187 11.23 -18.08 2.24
CA LEU A 187 11.83 -19.12 3.05
C LEU A 187 11.03 -19.31 4.34
N LYS A 188 10.78 -20.56 4.70
CA LYS A 188 10.17 -20.95 5.98
C LYS A 188 11.21 -21.68 6.80
N PHE A 189 11.35 -21.29 8.04
CA PHE A 189 12.26 -21.92 8.99
C PHE A 189 11.46 -22.70 10.05
N GLY A 190 12.13 -23.57 10.81
CA GLY A 190 11.48 -24.26 11.91
C GLY A 190 10.93 -23.28 12.96
N GLY A 191 9.79 -23.64 13.58
CA GLY A 191 9.17 -22.83 14.64
C GLY A 191 8.34 -21.63 14.13
N ASP A 192 7.76 -21.75 12.94
CA ASP A 192 6.90 -20.74 12.30
C ASP A 192 7.60 -19.42 11.92
N TRP A 193 8.92 -19.44 11.82
CA TRP A 193 9.68 -18.34 11.24
C TRP A 193 9.60 -18.36 9.73
N GLY A 194 9.38 -17.19 9.15
CA GLY A 194 9.41 -16.95 7.72
C GLY A 194 10.23 -15.72 7.37
N THR A 195 10.79 -15.72 6.18
CA THR A 195 11.41 -14.54 5.57
C THR A 195 11.04 -14.47 4.10
N ARG A 196 10.88 -13.27 3.61
CA ARG A 196 10.86 -12.97 2.19
C ARG A 196 11.96 -11.97 1.89
N MET A 197 12.66 -12.20 0.82
CA MET A 197 13.60 -11.25 0.24
C MET A 197 13.26 -11.07 -1.23
N GLY A 198 13.34 -9.85 -1.71
CA GLY A 198 13.08 -9.53 -3.11
C GLY A 198 13.86 -8.32 -3.55
N ILE A 199 14.26 -8.34 -4.81
CA ILE A 199 14.89 -7.21 -5.48
C ILE A 199 14.31 -7.09 -6.87
N LEU A 200 14.02 -5.87 -7.28
CA LEU A 200 13.64 -5.47 -8.62
C LEU A 200 14.69 -4.50 -9.14
N TYR A 201 15.04 -4.63 -10.40
CA TYR A 201 15.82 -3.64 -11.16
C TYR A 201 14.89 -3.01 -12.19
N ARG A 202 14.80 -1.70 -12.19
CA ARG A 202 14.10 -0.91 -13.21
C ARG A 202 15.09 -0.54 -14.30
N ASP A 203 14.66 -0.77 -15.53
CA ASP A 203 15.30 -0.30 -16.76
C ASP A 203 14.36 0.76 -17.35
N ASP A 204 14.74 2.02 -17.19
CA ASP A 204 13.99 3.18 -17.67
C ASP A 204 14.71 3.79 -18.86
N GLN A 205 14.09 3.70 -20.05
CA GLN A 205 14.64 4.19 -21.30
C GLN A 205 13.99 5.53 -21.72
N VAL A 206 13.31 6.22 -20.79
CA VAL A 206 12.60 7.48 -21.07
C VAL A 206 13.56 8.67 -21.06
N ASP A 207 14.12 8.99 -22.21
CA ASP A 207 15.13 10.08 -22.37
C ASP A 207 14.58 11.53 -22.29
N ASN A 208 13.27 11.74 -22.09
CA ASN A 208 12.66 13.05 -22.45
C ASN A 208 12.31 13.99 -21.31
N ASP A 209 12.41 13.59 -20.05
CA ASP A 209 12.00 14.46 -18.92
C ASP A 209 13.12 14.80 -17.93
N GLY A 210 14.34 14.32 -18.19
CA GLY A 210 15.49 14.55 -17.31
C GLY A 210 15.40 13.77 -15.99
N ARG A 211 14.55 12.77 -15.93
CA ARG A 211 14.50 11.80 -14.83
C ARG A 211 15.09 10.49 -15.35
N ASP A 212 16.13 10.04 -14.70
CA ASP A 212 16.68 8.71 -14.86
C ASP A 212 16.20 7.90 -13.65
N ASP A 213 15.13 7.12 -13.83
CA ASP A 213 14.58 6.26 -12.79
C ASP A 213 15.17 4.83 -12.84
N ASP A 214 16.29 4.64 -13.56
CA ASP A 214 17.05 3.42 -13.53
C ASP A 214 17.53 3.09 -12.12
N GLY A 215 17.54 1.81 -11.77
CA GLY A 215 18.10 1.41 -10.50
C GLY A 215 17.43 0.21 -9.87
N ALA A 216 17.94 -0.17 -8.72
CA ALA A 216 17.46 -1.33 -7.98
C ALA A 216 16.71 -0.91 -6.72
N PHE A 217 15.63 -1.61 -6.41
CA PHE A 217 14.93 -1.46 -5.14
C PHE A 217 14.51 -2.83 -4.61
N GLY A 218 14.44 -2.94 -3.30
CA GLY A 218 14.12 -4.22 -2.70
C GLY A 218 14.32 -4.27 -1.19
N GLY A 219 14.29 -5.48 -0.66
CA GLY A 219 14.48 -5.64 0.77
C GLY A 219 14.38 -7.08 1.23
N ILE A 220 14.46 -7.22 2.53
CA ILE A 220 14.27 -8.46 3.28
C ILE A 220 13.35 -8.19 4.45
N GLU A 221 12.40 -9.07 4.67
CA GLU A 221 11.55 -9.09 5.86
C GLU A 221 11.61 -10.44 6.54
N PHE A 222 11.31 -10.45 7.81
CA PHE A 222 11.16 -11.67 8.61
C PHE A 222 10.01 -11.51 9.59
N ALA A 223 9.38 -12.63 9.91
CA ALA A 223 8.37 -12.71 10.98
C ALA A 223 8.40 -14.08 11.62
N GLY A 224 8.12 -14.12 12.92
CA GLY A 224 8.04 -15.39 13.66
C GLY A 224 7.89 -15.19 15.17
N PRO A 225 7.77 -16.32 15.91
CA PRO A 225 7.63 -16.28 17.37
C PRO A 225 8.97 -16.12 18.08
N GLY A 226 9.07 -15.17 19.00
CA GLY A 226 10.16 -15.00 19.96
C GLY A 226 9.76 -15.42 21.36
N GLY A 227 9.40 -16.70 21.57
CA GLY A 227 8.80 -17.17 22.80
C GLY A 227 7.34 -16.71 22.93
N PRO A 228 6.99 -15.87 23.92
CA PRO A 228 5.65 -15.29 24.03
C PRO A 228 5.42 -14.10 23.09
N LEU A 229 6.46 -13.61 22.42
CA LEU A 229 6.40 -12.47 21.52
C LEU A 229 6.16 -12.93 20.09
N ALA A 230 5.39 -12.15 19.33
CA ALA A 230 5.43 -12.13 17.89
C ALA A 230 6.45 -11.07 17.47
N ILE A 231 7.43 -11.45 16.68
CA ILE A 231 8.51 -10.55 16.22
C ILE A 231 8.44 -10.46 14.71
N SER A 232 8.54 -9.24 14.19
CA SER A 232 8.69 -9.00 12.76
C SER A 232 9.64 -7.83 12.52
N GLY A 233 10.14 -7.74 11.31
CA GLY A 233 10.97 -6.62 10.89
C GLY A 233 11.31 -6.71 9.42
N ALA A 234 11.75 -5.59 8.87
CA ALA A 234 12.18 -5.48 7.50
C ALA A 234 13.31 -4.47 7.35
N VAL A 235 14.12 -4.67 6.32
CA VAL A 235 15.08 -3.69 5.81
C VAL A 235 14.84 -3.58 4.32
N ALA A 236 14.76 -2.35 3.82
CA ALA A 236 14.52 -2.07 2.42
C ALA A 236 15.48 -0.99 1.92
N PHE A 237 15.64 -0.92 0.61
CA PHE A 237 16.40 0.13 -0.07
C PHE A 237 15.73 0.49 -1.38
N ASP A 238 16.00 1.70 -1.84
CA ASP A 238 15.60 2.22 -3.14
C ASP A 238 16.77 3.04 -3.72
N ASP A 239 17.27 2.59 -4.86
CA ASP A 239 18.40 3.19 -5.60
C ASP A 239 17.93 3.64 -6.99
N ARG A 240 16.65 4.00 -7.12
CA ARG A 240 16.08 4.51 -8.35
C ARG A 240 16.17 6.03 -8.39
N GLY A 241 16.50 6.56 -9.56
CA GLY A 241 16.55 7.99 -9.77
C GLY A 241 17.90 8.65 -9.44
N GLU A 242 17.96 9.96 -9.67
CA GLU A 242 19.15 10.77 -9.38
C GLU A 242 19.20 11.10 -7.88
N GLY A 243 20.12 10.54 -7.14
CA GLY A 243 20.32 10.84 -5.74
C GLY A 243 21.12 9.77 -4.98
N ASP A 244 21.12 9.90 -3.67
CA ASP A 244 21.69 8.90 -2.78
C ASP A 244 20.70 7.73 -2.60
N THR A 245 21.23 6.51 -2.48
CA THR A 245 20.41 5.33 -2.18
C THR A 245 19.66 5.50 -0.87
N GLY A 246 18.34 5.49 -0.94
CA GLY A 246 17.48 5.55 0.23
C GLY A 246 17.44 4.20 0.98
N TRP A 247 17.35 4.23 2.30
CA TRP A 247 17.26 3.05 3.16
C TRP A 247 16.14 3.16 4.18
N GLY A 248 15.53 2.02 4.47
CA GLY A 248 14.57 1.92 5.56
C GLY A 248 14.78 0.66 6.39
N ALA A 249 14.55 0.76 7.70
CA ALA A 249 14.49 -0.40 8.58
C ALA A 249 13.34 -0.25 9.59
N PHE A 250 12.72 -1.38 9.91
CA PHE A 250 11.57 -1.47 10.81
C PHE A 250 11.65 -2.74 11.64
N ALA A 251 11.22 -2.66 12.89
CA ALA A 251 11.07 -3.82 13.76
C ALA A 251 9.84 -3.68 14.67
N SER A 252 9.15 -4.79 14.90
CA SER A 252 8.01 -4.89 15.80
C SER A 252 8.14 -6.08 16.71
N ALA A 253 7.74 -5.93 17.98
CA ALA A 253 7.64 -7.00 18.96
C ALA A 253 6.31 -6.87 19.71
N GLY A 254 5.41 -7.81 19.48
CA GLY A 254 4.07 -7.83 20.06
C GLY A 254 3.82 -8.99 21.01
N MET A 255 2.91 -8.79 21.95
CA MET A 255 2.47 -9.82 22.90
C MET A 255 0.96 -9.75 23.13
N GLN A 256 0.35 -10.92 23.30
CA GLN A 256 -1.06 -11.06 23.65
C GLN A 256 -1.24 -11.41 25.12
N PHE A 257 -1.97 -10.58 25.87
CA PHE A 257 -2.34 -10.79 27.27
C PHE A 257 -3.86 -11.02 27.39
N GLY A 258 -4.31 -12.24 27.25
CA GLY A 258 -5.75 -12.51 27.22
C GLY A 258 -6.43 -11.81 26.04
N ALA A 259 -7.33 -10.86 26.32
CA ALA A 259 -8.03 -10.07 25.31
C ALA A 259 -7.23 -8.84 24.81
N THR A 260 -6.07 -8.54 25.43
CA THR A 260 -5.28 -7.34 25.13
C THR A 260 -4.04 -7.72 24.33
N GLY A 261 -3.86 -7.11 23.16
CA GLY A 261 -2.62 -7.11 22.39
C GLY A 261 -1.86 -5.81 22.60
N VAL A 262 -0.55 -5.88 22.75
CA VAL A 262 0.35 -4.73 22.82
C VAL A 262 1.58 -5.04 21.99
N ALA A 263 2.03 -4.09 21.18
CA ALA A 263 3.31 -4.17 20.50
C ALA A 263 4.14 -2.92 20.76
N LEU A 264 5.44 -3.07 20.55
CA LEU A 264 6.39 -1.97 20.41
C LEU A 264 6.94 -2.04 18.99
N GLU A 265 6.88 -0.92 18.31
CA GLU A 265 7.34 -0.79 16.93
C GLU A 265 8.31 0.37 16.82
N ALA A 266 9.36 0.21 16.03
CA ALA A 266 10.33 1.26 15.78
C ALA A 266 10.92 1.09 14.39
N GLY A 267 11.30 2.19 13.78
CA GLY A 267 11.96 2.18 12.48
C GLY A 267 12.63 3.49 12.14
N PHE A 268 13.27 3.47 11.01
CA PHE A 268 13.85 4.67 10.42
C PHE A 268 13.81 4.57 8.89
N THR A 269 13.81 5.71 8.23
CA THR A 269 14.13 5.87 6.81
C THR A 269 15.22 6.91 6.67
N ASP A 270 16.09 6.72 5.69
CA ASP A 270 17.07 7.72 5.28
C ASP A 270 16.53 8.52 4.08
N ALA A 271 17.08 9.70 3.86
CA ALA A 271 16.65 10.62 2.81
C ALA A 271 16.48 9.92 1.45
N GLY A 272 15.37 10.19 0.79
CA GLY A 272 15.02 9.58 -0.48
C GLY A 272 14.27 8.23 -0.40
N PHE A 273 14.15 7.61 0.77
CA PHE A 273 13.33 6.41 0.91
C PHE A 273 11.91 6.77 1.36
N VAL A 274 10.99 6.82 0.40
CA VAL A 274 9.56 7.01 0.67
C VAL A 274 8.88 5.67 0.90
N THR A 275 8.14 5.54 1.99
CA THR A 275 7.41 4.31 2.29
C THR A 275 5.98 4.40 1.75
N ASP A 276 5.56 3.36 1.04
CA ASP A 276 4.14 3.17 0.67
C ASP A 276 3.42 2.27 1.67
N GLY A 277 4.08 1.98 2.80
CA GLY A 277 3.68 0.94 3.71
C GLY A 277 2.71 1.40 4.79
N ASP A 278 1.99 0.43 5.34
CA ASP A 278 1.10 0.57 6.49
C ASP A 278 1.77 -0.03 7.74
N TYR A 279 2.13 0.83 8.69
CA TYR A 279 2.72 0.43 9.97
C TYR A 279 1.67 0.12 11.05
N GLY A 280 0.39 0.16 10.69
CA GLY A 280 -0.71 -0.01 11.64
C GLY A 280 -1.04 1.25 12.44
N PHE A 281 -0.34 2.36 12.22
CA PHE A 281 -0.65 3.67 12.77
C PHE A 281 -1.77 4.34 11.95
N ILE A 282 -2.34 5.42 12.45
CA ILE A 282 -3.49 6.07 11.80
C ILE A 282 -3.09 7.40 11.16
N MET A 283 -2.27 8.19 11.85
CA MET A 283 -1.86 9.51 11.39
C MET A 283 -0.48 9.54 10.73
N ILE A 284 0.34 8.53 10.98
CA ILE A 284 1.72 8.45 10.50
C ILE A 284 1.89 7.15 9.71
N GLY A 285 2.65 7.20 8.62
CA GLY A 285 3.15 6.02 7.92
C GLY A 285 2.55 5.71 6.57
N GLY A 286 1.36 6.11 6.26
CA GLY A 286 0.67 5.75 5.01
C GLY A 286 -0.26 4.54 5.17
N GLY A 287 -1.01 4.20 4.16
CA GLY A 287 -1.90 3.02 4.13
C GLY A 287 -3.18 3.13 4.95
N ALA A 288 -3.19 3.87 6.04
CA ALA A 288 -4.37 4.09 6.86
C ALA A 288 -5.41 4.98 6.17
N SER A 289 -6.60 5.02 6.74
CA SER A 289 -7.71 5.77 6.14
C SER A 289 -7.57 7.28 6.23
N ILE A 290 -6.84 7.77 7.21
CA ILE A 290 -6.75 9.19 7.57
C ILE A 290 -5.31 9.59 7.91
N THR A 291 -4.35 9.15 7.12
CA THR A 291 -2.92 9.46 7.32
C THR A 291 -2.58 10.79 6.65
N PRO A 292 -2.21 11.83 7.40
CA PRO A 292 -1.72 13.08 6.82
C PRO A 292 -0.26 13.02 6.39
N TYR A 293 0.56 12.19 7.03
CA TYR A 293 1.99 12.13 6.80
C TYR A 293 2.46 10.73 6.40
N THR A 294 3.06 10.64 5.22
CA THR A 294 3.74 9.42 4.74
C THR A 294 5.22 9.52 5.07
N ILE A 295 5.76 8.51 5.76
CA ILE A 295 7.16 8.50 6.18
C ILE A 295 8.08 8.60 4.95
N GLY A 296 8.99 9.56 4.96
CA GLY A 296 9.93 9.85 3.87
C GLY A 296 9.37 10.74 2.75
N SER A 297 8.10 11.19 2.82
CA SER A 297 7.44 11.92 1.72
C SER A 297 8.10 13.26 1.36
N GLU A 298 8.75 13.91 2.32
CA GLU A 298 9.41 15.19 2.12
C GLU A 298 10.90 15.04 1.75
N GLY A 299 11.36 13.82 1.48
CA GLY A 299 12.78 13.55 1.21
C GLY A 299 13.66 13.56 2.46
N GLU A 300 13.04 13.62 3.63
CA GLU A 300 13.67 13.70 4.93
C GLU A 300 14.06 12.34 5.49
N SER A 301 15.08 12.31 6.35
CA SER A 301 15.34 11.17 7.21
C SER A 301 14.34 11.15 8.35
N ASN A 302 13.76 10.00 8.62
CA ASN A 302 12.75 9.86 9.67
C ASN A 302 13.13 8.73 10.62
N TRP A 303 12.84 8.90 11.90
CA TRP A 303 12.79 7.77 12.81
C TRP A 303 11.53 7.83 13.68
N TRP A 304 11.00 6.69 14.04
CA TRP A 304 9.78 6.62 14.84
C TRP A 304 9.82 5.50 15.86
N ILE A 305 8.98 5.66 16.87
CA ILE A 305 8.69 4.64 17.86
C ILE A 305 7.19 4.69 18.18
N GLY A 306 6.53 3.53 18.17
CA GLY A 306 5.10 3.44 18.39
C GLY A 306 4.71 2.29 19.31
N VAL A 307 3.58 2.46 19.98
CA VAL A 307 2.97 1.46 20.85
C VAL A 307 1.51 1.26 20.42
N PRO A 308 1.25 0.36 19.45
CA PRO A 308 -0.12 -0.06 19.17
C PRO A 308 -0.66 -0.98 20.27
N VAL A 309 -1.91 -0.75 20.65
CA VAL A 309 -2.64 -1.53 21.63
C VAL A 309 -3.98 -1.94 21.05
N SER A 310 -4.39 -3.18 21.29
CA SER A 310 -5.71 -3.68 20.92
C SER A 310 -6.39 -4.38 22.10
N PHE A 311 -7.71 -4.26 22.18
CA PHE A 311 -8.50 -4.92 23.19
C PHE A 311 -9.79 -5.50 22.60
N ALA A 312 -9.92 -6.83 22.63
CA ALA A 312 -11.14 -7.52 22.24
C ALA A 312 -12.16 -7.44 23.38
N VAL A 313 -13.10 -6.48 23.27
CA VAL A 313 -14.18 -6.30 24.25
C VAL A 313 -15.15 -7.49 24.21
N SER A 314 -15.39 -8.02 23.01
CA SER A 314 -16.17 -9.21 22.72
C SER A 314 -15.70 -9.84 21.41
N GLU A 315 -16.32 -10.97 21.02
CA GLU A 315 -16.09 -11.58 19.69
C GLU A 315 -16.43 -10.63 18.52
N MET A 316 -17.31 -9.66 18.76
CA MET A 316 -17.78 -8.72 17.73
C MET A 316 -17.15 -7.33 17.83
N LEU A 317 -16.58 -6.95 18.98
CA LEU A 317 -16.09 -5.60 19.22
C LEU A 317 -14.64 -5.60 19.64
N THR A 318 -13.80 -4.91 18.85
CA THR A 318 -12.41 -4.63 19.17
C THR A 318 -12.19 -3.12 19.24
N ILE A 319 -11.45 -2.69 20.24
CA ILE A 319 -10.97 -1.30 20.39
C ILE A 319 -9.45 -1.33 20.24
N GLY A 320 -8.91 -0.43 19.44
CA GLY A 320 -7.48 -0.21 19.26
C GLY A 320 -7.08 1.21 19.62
N GLY A 321 -5.78 1.44 19.79
CA GLY A 321 -5.21 2.77 19.95
C GLY A 321 -3.71 2.74 19.73
N ASN A 322 -3.15 3.88 19.30
CA ASN A 322 -1.74 4.05 19.06
C ASN A 322 -1.21 5.29 19.78
N LEU A 323 0.01 5.17 20.28
CA LEU A 323 0.84 6.27 20.68
C LEU A 323 2.13 6.19 19.88
N VAL A 324 2.41 7.18 19.05
CA VAL A 324 3.57 7.16 18.14
C VAL A 324 4.29 8.50 18.25
N TYR A 325 5.60 8.44 18.36
CA TYR A 325 6.48 9.59 18.17
C TYR A 325 7.25 9.40 16.86
N ILE A 326 7.40 10.46 16.10
CA ILE A 326 8.20 10.52 14.89
C ILE A 326 9.04 11.81 14.89
N ASP A 327 10.27 11.68 14.48
CA ASP A 327 11.18 12.76 14.14
C ASP A 327 11.38 12.74 12.63
N MET A 328 11.12 13.88 11.99
CA MET A 328 11.09 14.05 10.53
C MET A 328 12.21 15.00 10.06
N ASP A 329 13.34 14.97 10.78
CA ASP A 329 14.53 15.83 10.55
C ASP A 329 14.13 17.31 10.44
N GLU A 330 14.41 17.97 9.31
CA GLU A 330 14.13 19.40 9.12
C GLU A 330 12.62 19.73 9.08
N PHE A 331 11.77 18.75 8.69
CA PHE A 331 10.33 18.95 8.66
C PHE A 331 9.74 19.11 10.08
N GLY A 332 10.32 18.43 11.08
CA GLY A 332 9.96 18.59 12.48
C GLY A 332 9.60 17.32 13.22
N GLU A 333 8.89 17.45 14.32
CA GLU A 333 8.52 16.34 15.20
C GLU A 333 7.01 16.13 15.22
N GLY A 334 6.58 14.86 15.36
CA GLY A 334 5.19 14.48 15.47
C GLY A 334 4.91 13.55 16.64
N PHE A 335 3.77 13.73 17.29
CA PHE A 335 3.24 12.79 18.29
C PHE A 335 1.81 12.42 17.95
N GLU A 336 1.61 11.16 17.52
CA GLU A 336 0.28 10.63 17.24
C GLU A 336 -0.38 10.09 18.50
N ILE A 337 -1.65 10.48 18.70
CA ILE A 337 -2.60 9.77 19.54
C ILE A 337 -3.79 9.40 18.69
N SER A 338 -4.07 8.11 18.59
CA SER A 338 -5.15 7.64 17.72
C SER A 338 -5.89 6.46 18.31
N GLY A 339 -7.06 6.18 17.73
CA GLY A 339 -7.89 5.07 18.15
C GLY A 339 -8.74 4.50 17.03
N THR A 340 -9.04 3.22 17.17
CA THR A 340 -9.92 2.45 16.28
C THR A 340 -10.98 1.74 17.08
N LEU A 341 -12.22 1.77 16.61
CA LEU A 341 -13.29 0.92 17.07
C LEU A 341 -13.79 0.09 15.91
N LYS A 342 -13.66 -1.23 15.98
CA LYS A 342 -14.10 -2.15 14.94
C LYS A 342 -15.21 -3.05 15.46
N TYR A 343 -16.36 -3.01 14.80
CA TYR A 343 -17.51 -3.82 15.11
C TYR A 343 -17.82 -4.78 13.96
N LEU A 344 -17.78 -6.09 14.25
CA LEU A 344 -18.14 -7.14 13.31
C LEU A 344 -19.68 -7.28 13.30
N ILE A 345 -20.32 -7.00 12.17
CA ILE A 345 -21.77 -7.11 12.01
C ILE A 345 -22.15 -8.57 11.74
N SER A 346 -21.38 -9.23 10.89
CA SER A 346 -21.51 -10.64 10.50
C SER A 346 -20.21 -11.11 9.88
N ASP A 347 -20.10 -12.40 9.56
CA ASP A 347 -19.01 -12.90 8.74
C ASP A 347 -18.92 -12.11 7.44
N GLY A 348 -17.75 -11.55 7.16
CA GLY A 348 -17.49 -10.72 5.99
C GLY A 348 -18.01 -9.29 6.05
N ALA A 349 -18.68 -8.82 7.11
CA ALA A 349 -19.16 -7.45 7.21
C ALA A 349 -18.76 -6.78 8.54
N ASN A 350 -18.14 -5.58 8.46
CA ASN A 350 -17.78 -4.81 9.63
C ASN A 350 -17.95 -3.30 9.42
N VAL A 351 -18.05 -2.60 10.55
CA VAL A 351 -17.93 -1.14 10.63
C VAL A 351 -16.68 -0.84 11.45
N GLN A 352 -15.86 0.07 10.96
CA GLN A 352 -14.67 0.56 11.63
C GLN A 352 -14.73 2.08 11.73
N TRP A 353 -14.45 2.60 12.90
CA TRP A 353 -14.31 4.01 13.15
C TRP A 353 -12.89 4.28 13.61
N ASP A 354 -12.18 5.09 12.83
CA ASP A 354 -10.83 5.56 13.11
C ASP A 354 -10.88 7.03 13.46
N ILE A 355 -10.07 7.43 14.44
CA ILE A 355 -9.90 8.80 14.88
C ILE A 355 -8.45 9.02 15.26
N GLY A 356 -7.88 10.16 14.86
CA GLY A 356 -6.48 10.46 15.15
C GLY A 356 -6.21 11.95 15.23
N TYR A 357 -5.18 12.26 16.00
CA TYR A 357 -4.60 13.58 16.15
C TYR A 357 -3.08 13.45 16.10
N LEU A 358 -2.45 14.26 15.28
CA LEU A 358 -1.00 14.36 15.19
C LEU A 358 -0.60 15.73 15.76
N ALA A 359 -0.10 15.75 17.00
CA ALA A 359 0.53 16.93 17.54
C ALA A 359 1.86 17.15 16.78
N TYR A 360 1.90 18.19 16.00
CA TYR A 360 3.01 18.49 15.11
C TYR A 360 3.75 19.72 15.61
N SER A 361 5.08 19.69 15.53
CA SER A 361 5.99 20.79 15.84
C SER A 361 6.98 20.94 14.70
N GLN A 362 6.95 22.08 14.04
CA GLN A 362 7.83 22.36 12.91
C GLN A 362 9.30 22.41 13.35
N GLY A 363 10.19 21.86 12.53
CA GLY A 363 11.64 21.92 12.76
C GLY A 363 12.23 23.33 12.61
N ASP A 364 13.43 23.51 13.14
CA ASP A 364 14.20 24.77 13.04
C ASP A 364 14.80 24.99 11.64
N SER A 365 14.04 24.85 10.55
CA SER A 365 14.57 25.17 9.23
C SER A 365 14.66 26.68 9.06
N ASP A 366 15.89 27.21 9.03
CA ASP A 366 16.19 28.64 8.76
C ASP A 366 15.67 29.10 7.37
N ASP A 367 15.22 28.18 6.52
CA ASP A 367 14.70 28.46 5.18
C ASP A 367 13.21 28.82 5.16
N PHE A 368 12.46 28.57 6.25
CA PHE A 368 11.07 29.03 6.39
C PHE A 368 11.04 30.37 7.11
N GLU A 369 11.43 31.44 6.42
CA GLU A 369 11.38 32.86 6.88
C GLU A 369 9.95 33.41 7.19
N PHE A 370 8.96 32.54 7.19
CA PHE A 370 7.58 32.93 7.49
C PHE A 370 7.26 32.57 8.93
N GLY A 371 7.51 33.49 9.86
CA GLY A 371 7.20 33.40 11.28
C GLY A 371 5.81 32.88 11.61
N LEU A 372 5.66 31.57 11.49
CA LEU A 372 4.45 30.80 11.79
C LEU A 372 4.54 30.33 13.24
N ASP A 373 4.19 31.21 14.18
CA ASP A 373 4.21 30.90 15.61
C ASP A 373 3.07 29.94 16.07
N GLU A 374 2.23 29.46 15.17
CA GLU A 374 1.16 28.52 15.50
C GLU A 374 1.11 27.40 14.45
N GLU A 375 1.53 26.24 14.87
CA GLU A 375 1.47 24.99 14.13
C GLU A 375 0.05 24.47 14.09
N ASP A 376 -0.45 24.16 12.90
CA ASP A 376 -1.78 23.58 12.74
C ASP A 376 -1.69 22.05 12.70
N SER A 377 -1.83 21.43 13.86
CA SER A 377 -1.78 19.99 14.03
C SER A 377 -2.92 19.26 13.31
N PRO A 378 -2.63 18.25 12.48
CA PRO A 378 -3.65 17.46 11.77
C PRO A 378 -4.59 16.70 12.71
N PHE A 379 -5.87 16.71 12.36
CA PHE A 379 -6.90 15.89 12.97
C PHE A 379 -7.72 15.19 11.90
N GLY A 380 -7.98 13.89 12.09
CA GLY A 380 -8.79 13.14 11.17
C GLY A 380 -9.70 12.12 11.83
N THR A 381 -10.80 11.82 11.15
CA THR A 381 -11.65 10.69 11.50
C THR A 381 -12.27 10.07 10.26
N ALA A 382 -12.45 8.74 10.28
CA ALA A 382 -13.10 8.02 9.21
C ALA A 382 -14.06 6.95 9.74
N LEU A 383 -15.24 6.88 9.17
CA LEU A 383 -16.18 5.81 9.39
C LEU A 383 -16.24 4.92 8.14
N THR A 384 -15.78 3.69 8.28
CA THR A 384 -15.63 2.72 7.20
C THR A 384 -16.63 1.58 7.35
N PHE A 385 -17.34 1.28 6.28
CA PHE A 385 -18.16 0.10 6.10
C PHE A 385 -17.45 -0.84 5.14
N ASN A 386 -17.15 -2.06 5.56
CA ASN A 386 -16.53 -3.09 4.74
C ASN A 386 -17.45 -4.29 4.61
N VAL A 387 -17.54 -4.83 3.41
CA VAL A 387 -18.21 -6.10 3.11
C VAL A 387 -17.30 -6.93 2.21
N SER A 388 -17.07 -8.21 2.57
CA SER A 388 -16.41 -9.21 1.73
C SER A 388 -17.33 -10.40 1.50
N PHE A 389 -17.31 -10.98 0.32
CA PHE A 389 -18.21 -12.06 -0.12
C PHE A 389 -17.54 -13.03 -1.07
#